data_1e20696671d61dfef27ea02a82cdec21
#
_entry.id   1e20696671d61dfef27ea02a82cdec21
#
_cell.length_a   1.000
_cell.length_b   1.000
_cell.length_c   1.000
_cell.angle_alpha   90.00
_cell.angle_beta   90.00
_cell.angle_gamma   90.00
#
_symmetry.space_group_name_H-M   'P 1'
#
loop_
_entity.id
_entity.type
_entity.pdbx_description
1 polymer ?
#
loop_
_entity_poly.entity_id
_entity_poly.type
_entity_poly.pdbx_seq_one_letter_code
_entity_poly.pdbx_strand_id
1 'polypeptide(L)'
;MSKIFTFLKKEIVLTLSFVLAIISMIFVAPNEKYFDYIDFRTLGLLFSLMTVMAGFNKMGVFKVIAEYLLNKVNTMRGVTLSLVLLCFFSSMIITNDVALITFVPFTIVLLKLADKQSRAIYVVTLETIAANLGSMLTPIGNPQNLYLFSAYNMNISDFFKTILPYALIFLVMLVCCSLFSGKSPIVYNENREELNFDKRLIAMYIVLFAIALLSVFRVLNYLILLAVVIVFVLIFDRKVLLKVDYCLLFTFIFLFVFIGNLGNISQINGWLSSVVNGNEVPVGVLASQVFSNVPATILLSGFTNNATDLMIGVNIGGLGTLIASMASLISFKFIQKENVSIAKYFGLFTLFNVLFLAANIILWLVIK
;
A
#
# COMPACT_ATOMS: atom_id res chain seq x y z
N MET A 1 -25.59 -1.87 19.26
CA MET A 1 -25.22 -0.56 18.67
C MET A 1 -23.75 -0.19 18.85
N SER A 2 -23.12 -0.39 20.01
CA SER A 2 -21.71 0.02 20.24
C SER A 2 -20.66 -0.66 19.34
N LYS A 3 -20.78 -1.96 19.05
CA LYS A 3 -19.80 -2.70 18.22
C LYS A 3 -19.79 -2.24 16.76
N ILE A 4 -20.97 -1.99 16.16
CA ILE A 4 -21.08 -1.50 14.78
C ILE A 4 -20.50 -0.09 14.70
N PHE A 5 -20.83 0.80 15.62
CA PHE A 5 -20.31 2.16 15.65
C PHE A 5 -18.78 2.21 15.85
N THR A 6 -18.24 1.29 16.66
CA THR A 6 -16.80 1.15 16.83
C THR A 6 -16.12 0.63 15.54
N PHE A 7 -16.76 -0.32 14.85
CA PHE A 7 -16.28 -0.82 13.56
C PHE A 7 -16.27 0.28 12.49
N LEU A 8 -17.36 1.04 12.35
CA LEU A 8 -17.47 2.12 11.39
C LEU A 8 -16.43 3.23 11.64
N LYS A 9 -16.14 3.55 12.91
CA LYS A 9 -15.07 4.49 13.27
C LYS A 9 -13.67 3.94 12.98
N LYS A 10 -13.49 2.63 13.04
CA LYS A 10 -12.20 2.00 12.76
C LYS A 10 -11.91 1.93 11.25
N GLU A 11 -12.94 1.64 10.45
CA GLU A 11 -12.85 1.47 9.00
C GLU A 11 -13.48 2.68 8.27
N ILE A 12 -12.86 3.87 8.48
CA ILE A 12 -13.39 5.16 7.99
C ILE A 12 -13.52 5.16 6.47
N VAL A 13 -12.53 4.62 5.74
CA VAL A 13 -12.52 4.62 4.27
C VAL A 13 -13.66 3.77 3.72
N LEU A 14 -13.86 2.57 4.29
CA LEU A 14 -14.97 1.70 3.94
C LEU A 14 -16.32 2.39 4.21
N THR A 15 -16.45 3.00 5.40
CA THR A 15 -17.67 3.70 5.80
C THR A 15 -18.01 4.86 4.86
N LEU A 16 -17.00 5.67 4.53
CA LEU A 16 -17.17 6.80 3.61
C LEU A 16 -17.56 6.31 2.21
N SER A 17 -16.87 5.29 1.69
CA SER A 17 -17.18 4.71 0.37
C SER A 17 -18.58 4.14 0.31
N PHE A 18 -19.03 3.46 1.37
CA PHE A 18 -20.41 2.95 1.50
C PHE A 18 -21.43 4.09 1.49
N VAL A 19 -21.22 5.14 2.29
CA VAL A 19 -22.14 6.30 2.35
C VAL A 19 -22.21 7.01 0.98
N LEU A 20 -21.07 7.22 0.33
CA LEU A 20 -21.00 7.82 -1.00
C LEU A 20 -21.75 6.98 -2.05
N ALA A 21 -21.59 5.66 -2.01
CA ALA A 21 -22.34 4.75 -2.89
C ALA A 21 -23.85 4.88 -2.66
N ILE A 22 -24.32 4.86 -1.41
CA ILE A 22 -25.76 5.01 -1.08
C ILE A 22 -26.30 6.37 -1.53
N ILE A 23 -25.55 7.44 -1.29
CA ILE A 23 -25.99 8.79 -1.73
C ILE A 23 -26.10 8.83 -3.26
N SER A 24 -25.16 8.23 -3.98
CA SER A 24 -25.20 8.20 -5.45
C SER A 24 -26.38 7.41 -6.01
N MET A 25 -26.89 6.40 -5.27
CA MET A 25 -28.08 5.63 -5.65
C MET A 25 -29.37 6.45 -5.63
N ILE A 26 -29.40 7.60 -4.93
CA ILE A 26 -30.53 8.53 -4.95
C ILE A 26 -30.67 9.19 -6.33
N PHE A 27 -29.53 9.44 -6.99
CA PHE A 27 -29.49 10.11 -8.29
C PHE A 27 -29.56 9.10 -9.46
N VAL A 28 -29.01 7.93 -9.27
CA VAL A 28 -29.01 6.83 -10.25
C VAL A 28 -29.53 5.59 -9.55
N ALA A 29 -30.79 5.24 -9.80
CA ALA A 29 -31.43 4.09 -9.14
C ALA A 29 -30.71 2.78 -9.47
N PRO A 30 -30.58 1.85 -8.51
CA PRO A 30 -30.00 0.53 -8.72
C PRO A 30 -30.63 -0.21 -9.90
N ASN A 31 -29.79 -0.71 -10.81
CA ASN A 31 -30.19 -1.45 -11.98
C ASN A 31 -29.11 -2.48 -12.36
N GLU A 32 -29.35 -3.28 -13.39
CA GLU A 32 -28.42 -4.33 -13.82
C GLU A 32 -27.04 -3.80 -14.23
N LYS A 33 -26.94 -2.55 -14.69
CA LYS A 33 -25.66 -1.95 -15.09
C LYS A 33 -24.70 -1.75 -13.92
N TYR A 34 -25.15 -1.84 -12.67
CA TYR A 34 -24.28 -1.78 -11.51
C TYR A 34 -23.24 -2.89 -11.50
N PHE A 35 -23.56 -4.07 -12.07
CA PHE A 35 -22.57 -5.13 -12.23
C PHE A 35 -21.48 -4.77 -13.24
N ASP A 36 -21.80 -3.96 -14.25
CA ASP A 36 -20.84 -3.51 -15.27
C ASP A 36 -19.85 -2.48 -14.71
N TYR A 37 -20.21 -1.78 -13.61
CA TYR A 37 -19.29 -0.86 -12.96
C TYR A 37 -18.16 -1.56 -12.21
N ILE A 38 -18.39 -2.81 -11.80
CA ILE A 38 -17.48 -3.55 -10.93
C ILE A 38 -16.37 -4.20 -11.76
N ASP A 39 -15.13 -3.82 -11.52
CA ASP A 39 -13.98 -4.51 -12.09
C ASP A 39 -13.67 -5.80 -11.32
N PHE A 40 -14.36 -6.87 -11.71
CA PHE A 40 -14.18 -8.21 -11.12
C PHE A 40 -12.78 -8.75 -11.29
N ARG A 41 -12.07 -8.35 -12.37
CA ARG A 41 -10.69 -8.76 -12.59
C ARG A 41 -9.78 -8.20 -11.49
N THR A 42 -9.86 -6.91 -11.24
CA THR A 42 -9.08 -6.28 -10.18
C THR A 42 -9.42 -6.85 -8.81
N LEU A 43 -10.69 -7.08 -8.49
CA LEU A 43 -11.09 -7.69 -7.22
C LEU A 43 -10.53 -9.12 -7.06
N GLY A 44 -10.60 -9.94 -8.12
CA GLY A 44 -10.05 -11.30 -8.11
C GLY A 44 -8.54 -11.33 -7.94
N LEU A 45 -7.81 -10.41 -8.60
CA LEU A 45 -6.36 -10.26 -8.46
C LEU A 45 -5.99 -9.79 -7.04
N LEU A 46 -6.68 -8.78 -6.51
CA LEU A 46 -6.47 -8.28 -5.15
C LEU A 46 -6.70 -9.38 -4.12
N PHE A 47 -7.84 -10.07 -4.17
CA PHE A 47 -8.14 -11.16 -3.25
C PHE A 47 -7.06 -12.25 -3.29
N SER A 48 -6.67 -12.67 -4.49
CA SER A 48 -5.69 -13.74 -4.68
C SER A 48 -4.31 -13.34 -4.14
N LEU A 49 -3.82 -12.14 -4.49
CA LEU A 49 -2.53 -11.63 -4.00
C LEU A 49 -2.55 -11.43 -2.50
N MET A 50 -3.60 -10.82 -1.93
CA MET A 50 -3.71 -10.63 -0.48
C MET A 50 -3.73 -11.99 0.26
N THR A 51 -4.38 -12.99 -0.29
CA THR A 51 -4.42 -14.34 0.29
C THR A 51 -3.03 -14.97 0.32
N VAL A 52 -2.29 -14.90 -0.79
CA VAL A 52 -0.92 -15.42 -0.90
C VAL A 52 0.02 -14.69 0.06
N MET A 53 -0.05 -13.35 0.11
CA MET A 53 0.78 -12.54 1.01
C MET A 53 0.46 -12.78 2.49
N ALA A 54 -0.82 -12.95 2.84
CA ALA A 54 -1.22 -13.34 4.18
C ALA A 54 -0.65 -14.71 4.59
N GLY A 55 -0.52 -15.65 3.63
CA GLY A 55 0.16 -16.93 3.83
C GLY A 55 1.64 -16.76 4.15
N PHE A 56 2.39 -16.02 3.35
CA PHE A 56 3.81 -15.73 3.62
C PHE A 56 4.01 -15.02 4.96
N ASN A 57 3.17 -14.04 5.28
CA ASN A 57 3.27 -13.30 6.54
C ASN A 57 2.98 -14.21 7.75
N LYS A 58 1.97 -15.08 7.65
CA LYS A 58 1.64 -16.07 8.70
C LYS A 58 2.81 -17.01 9.00
N MET A 59 3.59 -17.38 7.99
CA MET A 59 4.76 -18.24 8.13
C MET A 59 6.01 -17.52 8.64
N GLY A 60 5.98 -16.20 8.83
CA GLY A 60 7.10 -15.43 9.34
C GLY A 60 8.30 -15.30 8.39
N VAL A 61 8.13 -15.58 7.10
CA VAL A 61 9.22 -15.53 6.10
C VAL A 61 9.95 -14.17 6.14
N PHE A 62 9.20 -13.09 6.21
CA PHE A 62 9.76 -11.73 6.20
C PHE A 62 10.49 -11.38 7.50
N LYS A 63 10.03 -11.92 8.65
CA LYS A 63 10.72 -11.76 9.94
C LYS A 63 12.13 -12.37 9.87
N VAL A 64 12.27 -13.57 9.32
CA VAL A 64 13.57 -14.24 9.18
C VAL A 64 14.52 -13.49 8.25
N ILE A 65 14.01 -12.96 7.14
CA ILE A 65 14.82 -12.13 6.25
C ILE A 65 15.35 -10.91 6.99
N ALA A 66 14.49 -10.24 7.80
CA ALA A 66 14.88 -9.10 8.60
C ALA A 66 15.96 -9.45 9.64
N GLU A 67 15.76 -10.53 10.40
CA GLU A 67 16.72 -10.99 11.40
C GLU A 67 18.07 -11.32 10.76
N TYR A 68 18.07 -12.05 9.64
CA TYR A 68 19.30 -12.38 8.93
C TYR A 68 20.10 -11.13 8.47
N LEU A 69 19.40 -10.11 7.97
CA LEU A 69 20.04 -8.87 7.53
C LEU A 69 20.60 -8.06 8.71
N LEU A 70 19.87 -8.01 9.82
CA LEU A 70 20.24 -7.21 10.99
C LEU A 70 21.41 -7.81 11.77
N ASN A 71 21.59 -9.13 11.75
CA ASN A 71 22.74 -9.79 12.37
C ASN A 71 24.11 -9.39 11.81
N LYS A 72 24.11 -8.73 10.64
CA LYS A 72 25.33 -8.23 10.01
C LYS A 72 25.64 -6.77 10.35
N VAL A 73 24.83 -6.13 11.18
CA VAL A 73 24.86 -4.67 11.37
C VAL A 73 24.89 -4.32 12.85
N ASN A 74 25.92 -3.54 13.25
CA ASN A 74 26.22 -3.22 14.66
C ASN A 74 26.09 -1.72 14.99
N THR A 75 25.48 -0.90 14.09
CA THR A 75 25.33 0.54 14.31
C THR A 75 23.91 1.00 14.04
N MET A 76 23.46 2.03 14.74
CA MET A 76 22.13 2.61 14.54
C MET A 76 21.88 3.02 13.08
N ARG A 77 22.89 3.60 12.42
CA ARG A 77 22.84 3.94 11.00
C ARG A 77 22.61 2.73 10.12
N GLY A 78 23.37 1.67 10.35
CA GLY A 78 23.25 0.44 9.57
C GLY A 78 21.89 -0.24 9.78
N VAL A 79 21.40 -0.29 11.03
CA VAL A 79 20.07 -0.83 11.35
C VAL A 79 18.98 -0.04 10.66
N THR A 80 19.02 1.31 10.75
CA THR A 80 18.04 2.16 10.07
C THR A 80 18.06 1.95 8.56
N LEU A 81 19.25 1.95 7.95
CA LEU A 81 19.39 1.73 6.51
C LEU A 81 18.86 0.36 6.09
N SER A 82 19.20 -0.70 6.83
CA SER A 82 18.74 -2.06 6.54
C SER A 82 17.22 -2.16 6.62
N LEU A 83 16.59 -1.60 7.65
CA LEU A 83 15.14 -1.64 7.83
C LEU A 83 14.40 -0.81 6.76
N VAL A 84 14.91 0.38 6.44
CA VAL A 84 14.35 1.23 5.39
C VAL A 84 14.44 0.56 4.01
N LEU A 85 15.61 -0.02 3.67
CA LEU A 85 15.78 -0.76 2.42
C LEU A 85 14.93 -2.02 2.39
N LEU A 86 14.81 -2.71 3.52
CA LEU A 86 13.94 -3.87 3.65
C LEU A 86 12.47 -3.49 3.37
N CYS A 87 11.95 -2.41 3.97
CA CYS A 87 10.62 -1.91 3.69
C CYS A 87 10.46 -1.50 2.22
N PHE A 88 11.46 -0.80 1.66
CA PHE A 88 11.43 -0.34 0.27
C PHE A 88 11.34 -1.52 -0.72
N PHE A 89 12.26 -2.47 -0.64
CA PHE A 89 12.30 -3.59 -1.59
C PHE A 89 11.21 -4.62 -1.34
N SER A 90 10.86 -4.89 -0.08
CA SER A 90 9.79 -5.84 0.22
C SER A 90 8.45 -5.32 -0.24
N SER A 91 8.15 -4.02 -0.08
CA SER A 91 6.87 -3.44 -0.49
C SER A 91 6.60 -3.53 -1.99
N MET A 92 7.63 -3.71 -2.82
CA MET A 92 7.47 -3.99 -4.25
C MET A 92 6.77 -5.33 -4.51
N ILE A 93 6.86 -6.25 -3.58
CA ILE A 93 6.43 -7.65 -3.74
C ILE A 93 5.22 -7.95 -2.86
N ILE A 94 5.26 -7.53 -1.57
CA ILE A 94 4.28 -7.94 -0.56
C ILE A 94 3.24 -6.88 -0.21
N THR A 95 3.24 -5.77 -0.91
CA THR A 95 2.49 -4.53 -0.66
C THR A 95 3.04 -3.68 0.49
N ASN A 96 2.82 -2.35 0.41
CA ASN A 96 3.23 -1.41 1.44
C ASN A 96 2.62 -1.71 2.82
N ASP A 97 1.34 -2.09 2.85
CA ASP A 97 0.61 -2.34 4.10
C ASP A 97 1.18 -3.58 4.82
N VAL A 98 1.41 -4.67 4.08
CA VAL A 98 1.97 -5.91 4.64
C VAL A 98 3.42 -5.70 5.07
N ALA A 99 4.21 -4.93 4.33
CA ALA A 99 5.57 -4.58 4.72
C ALA A 99 5.57 -3.86 6.08
N LEU A 100 4.71 -2.84 6.26
CA LEU A 100 4.65 -2.08 7.51
C LEU A 100 4.06 -2.86 8.69
N ILE A 101 3.03 -3.67 8.46
CA ILE A 101 2.50 -4.56 9.51
C ILE A 101 3.58 -5.54 10.01
N THR A 102 4.51 -5.92 9.14
CA THR A 102 5.58 -6.86 9.48
C THR A 102 6.78 -6.16 10.14
N PHE A 103 7.29 -5.11 9.50
CA PHE A 103 8.59 -4.54 9.90
C PHE A 103 8.49 -3.47 10.98
N VAL A 104 7.42 -2.67 11.03
CA VAL A 104 7.28 -1.63 12.07
C VAL A 104 7.23 -2.20 13.49
N PRO A 105 6.41 -3.23 13.81
CA PRO A 105 6.45 -3.86 15.12
C PRO A 105 7.82 -4.46 15.44
N PHE A 106 8.47 -5.08 14.45
CA PHE A 106 9.80 -5.63 14.58
C PHE A 106 10.83 -4.54 14.92
N THR A 107 10.82 -3.43 14.20
CA THR A 107 11.66 -2.24 14.47
C THR A 107 11.47 -1.72 15.88
N ILE A 108 10.22 -1.60 16.34
CA ILE A 108 9.91 -1.12 17.69
C ILE A 108 10.51 -2.05 18.75
N VAL A 109 10.31 -3.36 18.59
CA VAL A 109 10.86 -4.37 19.53
C VAL A 109 12.40 -4.32 19.53
N LEU A 110 13.01 -4.31 18.36
CA LEU A 110 14.46 -4.22 18.21
C LEU A 110 15.05 -2.98 18.92
N LEU A 111 14.44 -1.81 18.68
CA LEU A 111 14.91 -0.56 19.28
C LEU A 111 14.69 -0.52 20.80
N LYS A 112 13.66 -1.22 21.31
CA LYS A 112 13.47 -1.41 22.76
C LYS A 112 14.58 -2.25 23.37
N LEU A 113 14.87 -3.41 22.77
CA LEU A 113 15.91 -4.32 23.22
C LEU A 113 17.31 -3.70 23.20
N ALA A 114 17.53 -2.77 22.25
CA ALA A 114 18.78 -2.04 22.11
C ALA A 114 18.83 -0.74 22.94
N ASP A 115 17.82 -0.45 23.77
CA ASP A 115 17.68 0.82 24.54
C ASP A 115 17.76 2.09 23.66
N LYS A 116 17.12 2.04 22.49
CA LYS A 116 17.09 3.10 21.47
C LYS A 116 15.66 3.55 21.11
N GLN A 117 14.67 3.40 22.02
CA GLN A 117 13.26 3.75 21.78
C GLN A 117 13.07 5.19 21.27
N SER A 118 13.94 6.14 21.70
CA SER A 118 13.90 7.53 21.25
C SER A 118 14.08 7.69 19.73
N ARG A 119 14.62 6.68 19.05
CA ARG A 119 14.80 6.66 17.59
C ARG A 119 13.62 6.03 16.84
N ALA A 120 12.67 5.41 17.54
CA ALA A 120 11.55 4.71 16.90
C ALA A 120 10.74 5.62 15.96
N ILE A 121 10.42 6.84 16.39
CA ILE A 121 9.70 7.83 15.57
C ILE A 121 10.41 8.07 14.24
N TYR A 122 11.73 8.29 14.29
CA TYR A 122 12.51 8.57 13.08
C TYR A 122 12.55 7.38 12.12
N VAL A 123 12.89 6.20 12.64
CA VAL A 123 13.02 4.99 11.82
C VAL A 123 11.69 4.59 11.21
N VAL A 124 10.62 4.55 12.02
CA VAL A 124 9.28 4.18 11.53
C VAL A 124 8.74 5.19 10.51
N THR A 125 9.04 6.47 10.66
CA THR A 125 8.70 7.48 9.64
C THR A 125 9.38 7.16 8.30
N LEU A 126 10.69 6.87 8.32
CA LEU A 126 11.42 6.50 7.10
C LEU A 126 10.96 5.17 6.50
N GLU A 127 10.65 4.16 7.34
CA GLU A 127 10.07 2.88 6.89
C GLU A 127 8.73 3.09 6.19
N THR A 128 7.88 3.99 6.73
CA THR A 128 6.58 4.32 6.14
C THR A 128 6.72 4.94 4.76
N ILE A 129 7.61 5.93 4.64
CA ILE A 129 7.93 6.57 3.36
C ILE A 129 8.53 5.53 2.39
N ALA A 130 9.45 4.71 2.87
CA ALA A 130 10.09 3.66 2.08
C ALA A 130 9.08 2.63 1.54
N ALA A 131 8.13 2.20 2.36
CA ALA A 131 7.09 1.27 1.93
C ALA A 131 6.16 1.90 0.87
N ASN A 132 5.74 3.16 1.05
CA ASN A 132 4.93 3.85 0.06
C ASN A 132 5.67 4.03 -1.27
N LEU A 133 6.93 4.48 -1.23
CA LEU A 133 7.72 4.76 -2.42
C LEU A 133 8.26 3.49 -3.11
N GLY A 134 8.59 2.46 -2.33
CA GLY A 134 9.00 1.17 -2.87
C GLY A 134 7.84 0.46 -3.59
N SER A 135 6.67 0.47 -2.97
CA SER A 135 5.49 -0.20 -3.53
C SER A 135 5.03 0.37 -4.86
N MET A 136 5.33 1.64 -5.14
CA MET A 136 4.94 2.25 -6.42
C MET A 136 5.72 1.68 -7.62
N LEU A 137 6.87 1.01 -7.41
CA LEU A 137 7.71 0.48 -8.48
C LEU A 137 7.12 -0.72 -9.22
N THR A 138 6.14 -1.41 -8.65
CA THR A 138 5.56 -2.59 -9.28
C THR A 138 4.04 -2.51 -9.33
N PRO A 139 3.41 -3.16 -10.30
CA PRO A 139 1.94 -3.23 -10.36
C PRO A 139 1.31 -3.91 -9.16
N ILE A 140 2.04 -4.80 -8.47
CA ILE A 140 1.53 -5.57 -7.32
C ILE A 140 1.90 -4.95 -5.97
N GLY A 141 2.74 -3.91 -5.94
CA GLY A 141 3.25 -3.31 -4.71
C GLY A 141 2.19 -2.56 -3.91
N ASN A 142 1.12 -2.10 -4.55
CA ASN A 142 -0.01 -1.48 -3.89
C ASN A 142 -1.32 -1.63 -4.69
N PRO A 143 -2.49 -1.52 -4.03
CA PRO A 143 -3.79 -1.74 -4.67
C PRO A 143 -4.09 -0.76 -5.82
N GLN A 144 -3.69 0.51 -5.69
CA GLN A 144 -3.93 1.52 -6.72
C GLN A 144 -3.17 1.22 -8.02
N ASN A 145 -1.92 0.76 -7.93
CA ASN A 145 -1.15 0.39 -9.10
C ASN A 145 -1.73 -0.84 -9.78
N LEU A 146 -2.13 -1.84 -9.00
CA LEU A 146 -2.75 -3.05 -9.54
C LEU A 146 -4.05 -2.70 -10.28
N TYR A 147 -4.85 -1.81 -9.71
CA TYR A 147 -6.08 -1.32 -10.34
C TYR A 147 -5.76 -0.59 -11.65
N LEU A 148 -4.90 0.43 -11.64
CA LEU A 148 -4.55 1.20 -12.85
C LEU A 148 -3.96 0.30 -13.93
N PHE A 149 -3.03 -0.58 -13.57
CA PHE A 149 -2.42 -1.54 -14.48
C PHE A 149 -3.46 -2.47 -15.13
N SER A 150 -4.45 -2.91 -14.34
CA SER A 150 -5.53 -3.76 -14.81
C SER A 150 -6.56 -3.00 -15.64
N ALA A 151 -7.10 -1.90 -15.12
CA ALA A 151 -8.21 -1.17 -15.71
C ALA A 151 -7.83 -0.49 -17.04
N TYR A 152 -6.63 0.11 -17.10
CA TYR A 152 -6.16 0.79 -18.32
C TYR A 152 -5.36 -0.09 -19.28
N ASN A 153 -5.28 -1.38 -19.00
CA ASN A 153 -4.49 -2.30 -19.83
C ASN A 153 -3.04 -1.83 -20.07
N MET A 154 -2.39 -1.28 -19.03
CA MET A 154 -1.06 -0.71 -19.16
C MET A 154 -0.02 -1.74 -19.61
N ASN A 155 0.95 -1.29 -20.40
CA ASN A 155 2.10 -2.10 -20.71
C ASN A 155 3.09 -2.07 -19.53
N ILE A 156 3.71 -3.20 -19.20
CA ILE A 156 4.67 -3.30 -18.11
C ILE A 156 5.89 -2.40 -18.30
N SER A 157 6.37 -2.27 -19.56
CA SER A 157 7.50 -1.39 -19.89
C SER A 157 7.18 0.07 -19.64
N ASP A 158 5.98 0.51 -20.04
CA ASP A 158 5.55 1.89 -19.86
C ASP A 158 5.30 2.21 -18.39
N PHE A 159 4.75 1.26 -17.65
CA PHE A 159 4.61 1.36 -16.20
C PHE A 159 5.97 1.63 -15.53
N PHE A 160 6.98 0.81 -15.83
CA PHE A 160 8.31 0.98 -15.25
C PHE A 160 8.99 2.27 -15.70
N LYS A 161 8.93 2.62 -16.98
CA LYS A 161 9.52 3.87 -17.48
C LYS A 161 8.96 5.10 -16.78
N THR A 162 7.66 5.09 -16.49
CA THR A 162 6.98 6.19 -15.83
C THR A 162 7.44 6.36 -14.37
N ILE A 163 7.51 5.27 -13.63
CA ILE A 163 7.71 5.32 -12.17
C ILE A 163 9.19 5.27 -11.77
N LEU A 164 10.05 4.63 -12.56
CA LEU A 164 11.44 4.40 -12.22
C LEU A 164 12.23 5.67 -11.86
N PRO A 165 12.11 6.79 -12.59
CA PRO A 165 12.83 8.02 -12.26
C PRO A 165 12.52 8.52 -10.84
N TYR A 166 11.24 8.48 -10.46
CA TYR A 166 10.79 8.88 -9.12
C TYR A 166 11.38 7.98 -8.05
N ALA A 167 11.23 6.67 -8.23
CA ALA A 167 11.68 5.69 -7.26
C ALA A 167 13.19 5.73 -7.00
N LEU A 168 14.01 5.95 -8.05
CA LEU A 168 15.47 6.05 -7.90
C LEU A 168 15.89 7.27 -7.08
N ILE A 169 15.30 8.44 -7.35
CA ILE A 169 15.61 9.66 -6.60
C ILE A 169 15.21 9.48 -5.13
N PHE A 170 14.05 8.86 -4.88
CA PHE A 170 13.61 8.63 -3.49
C PHE A 170 14.43 7.60 -2.76
N LEU A 171 14.87 6.55 -3.45
CA LEU A 171 15.80 5.61 -2.86
C LEU A 171 17.08 6.33 -2.38
N VAL A 172 17.63 7.22 -3.20
CA VAL A 172 18.80 8.04 -2.82
C VAL A 172 18.47 8.92 -1.61
N MET A 173 17.33 9.63 -1.62
CA MET A 173 16.90 10.46 -0.49
C MET A 173 16.72 9.63 0.79
N LEU A 174 16.10 8.46 0.72
CA LEU A 174 15.92 7.54 1.86
C LEU A 174 17.26 7.07 2.42
N VAL A 175 18.20 6.70 1.54
CA VAL A 175 19.56 6.33 1.94
C VAL A 175 20.22 7.50 2.64
N CYS A 176 20.22 8.71 2.06
CA CYS A 176 20.76 9.91 2.69
C CYS A 176 20.14 10.16 4.07
N CYS A 177 18.80 10.15 4.18
CA CYS A 177 18.13 10.31 5.48
C CYS A 177 18.56 9.23 6.48
N SER A 178 18.65 7.97 6.06
CA SER A 178 19.06 6.87 6.93
C SER A 178 20.47 7.07 7.50
N LEU A 179 21.36 7.72 6.76
CA LEU A 179 22.71 8.04 7.21
C LEU A 179 22.76 9.05 8.38
N PHE A 180 21.71 9.83 8.60
CA PHE A 180 21.61 10.79 9.71
C PHE A 180 21.11 10.16 11.03
N SER A 181 20.79 8.87 11.08
CA SER A 181 20.28 8.21 12.29
C SER A 181 21.32 8.02 13.41
N GLY A 182 22.60 8.33 13.14
CA GLY A 182 23.68 8.27 14.13
C GLY A 182 24.52 7.00 14.06
N LYS A 183 25.72 7.05 14.66
CA LYS A 183 26.70 5.93 14.65
C LYS A 183 26.74 5.16 15.97
N SER A 184 25.78 5.39 16.89
CA SER A 184 25.79 4.69 18.17
C SER A 184 25.77 3.17 17.97
N PRO A 185 26.56 2.39 18.74
CA PRO A 185 26.55 0.95 18.63
C PRO A 185 25.18 0.38 19.04
N ILE A 186 24.78 -0.68 18.37
CA ILE A 186 23.63 -1.50 18.73
C ILE A 186 24.14 -2.92 18.95
N VAL A 187 23.86 -3.44 20.13
CA VAL A 187 24.09 -4.86 20.43
C VAL A 187 22.69 -5.50 20.47
N TYR A 188 22.44 -6.36 19.55
CA TYR A 188 21.23 -7.18 19.49
C TYR A 188 21.58 -8.61 19.92
N ASN A 189 21.10 -9.02 21.09
CA ASN A 189 21.20 -10.41 21.51
C ASN A 189 19.99 -11.17 20.97
N GLU A 190 20.24 -12.04 20.03
CA GLU A 190 19.23 -12.88 19.42
C GLU A 190 18.66 -13.89 20.41
N ASN A 191 17.40 -13.76 20.78
CA ASN A 191 16.61 -14.91 21.17
C ASN A 191 16.08 -15.53 19.86
N ARG A 192 16.82 -16.49 19.30
CA ARG A 192 16.36 -17.27 18.15
C ARG A 192 15.13 -18.07 18.58
N GLU A 193 13.96 -17.55 18.30
CA GLU A 193 12.81 -18.44 18.17
C GLU A 193 13.09 -19.30 16.94
N GLU A 194 13.31 -20.58 17.14
CA GLU A 194 13.35 -21.56 16.05
C GLU A 194 11.98 -21.57 15.37
N LEU A 195 11.86 -20.76 14.32
CA LEU A 195 10.67 -20.78 13.49
C LEU A 195 10.68 -22.10 12.73
N ASN A 196 9.88 -23.04 13.19
CA ASN A 196 9.63 -24.29 12.48
C ASN A 196 8.85 -23.98 11.19
N PHE A 197 9.61 -23.81 10.10
CA PHE A 197 9.03 -23.58 8.78
C PHE A 197 8.46 -24.88 8.21
N ASP A 198 7.19 -24.86 7.87
CA ASP A 198 6.64 -25.84 6.93
C ASP A 198 7.14 -25.50 5.51
N LYS A 199 8.35 -26.05 5.18
CA LYS A 199 8.99 -25.83 3.88
C LYS A 199 8.08 -26.19 2.71
N ARG A 200 7.23 -27.21 2.90
CA ARG A 200 6.28 -27.65 1.86
C ARG A 200 5.22 -26.59 1.62
N LEU A 201 4.66 -26.04 2.69
CA LEU A 201 3.65 -24.99 2.60
C LEU A 201 4.23 -23.70 1.99
N ILE A 202 5.47 -23.32 2.36
CA ILE A 202 6.19 -22.18 1.76
C ILE A 202 6.36 -22.38 0.25
N ALA A 203 6.85 -23.57 -0.18
CA ALA A 203 7.04 -23.86 -1.60
C ALA A 203 5.72 -23.75 -2.38
N MET A 204 4.62 -24.22 -1.80
CA MET A 204 3.29 -24.13 -2.41
C MET A 204 2.84 -22.66 -2.54
N TYR A 205 3.07 -21.80 -1.53
CA TYR A 205 2.75 -20.37 -1.63
C TYR A 205 3.65 -19.64 -2.66
N ILE A 206 4.90 -20.05 -2.84
CA ILE A 206 5.78 -19.54 -3.91
C ILE A 206 5.18 -19.87 -5.28
N VAL A 207 4.69 -21.09 -5.48
CA VAL A 207 4.01 -21.49 -6.72
C VAL A 207 2.74 -20.67 -6.95
N LEU A 208 1.91 -20.49 -5.91
CA LEU A 208 0.71 -19.64 -6.01
C LEU A 208 1.06 -18.19 -6.35
N PHE A 209 2.13 -17.67 -5.79
CA PHE A 209 2.61 -16.32 -6.11
C PHE A 209 3.05 -16.21 -7.58
N ALA A 210 3.80 -17.20 -8.09
CA ALA A 210 4.18 -17.23 -9.50
C ALA A 210 2.95 -17.27 -10.43
N ILE A 211 1.94 -18.09 -10.10
CA ILE A 211 0.66 -18.14 -10.83
C ILE A 211 -0.06 -16.78 -10.77
N ALA A 212 -0.04 -16.11 -9.61
CA ALA A 212 -0.63 -14.78 -9.46
C ALA A 212 0.07 -13.75 -10.35
N LEU A 213 1.41 -13.77 -10.43
CA LEU A 213 2.17 -12.89 -11.34
C LEU A 213 1.81 -13.13 -12.80
N LEU A 214 1.69 -14.39 -13.24
CA LEU A 214 1.25 -14.72 -14.59
C LEU A 214 -0.14 -14.14 -14.89
N SER A 215 -1.03 -14.13 -13.92
CA SER A 215 -2.37 -13.55 -14.08
C SER A 215 -2.34 -12.01 -14.10
N VAL A 216 -1.52 -11.36 -13.26
CA VAL A 216 -1.31 -9.90 -13.29
C VAL A 216 -0.80 -9.47 -14.67
N PHE A 217 0.19 -10.18 -15.23
CA PHE A 217 0.75 -9.91 -16.56
C PHE A 217 -0.11 -10.46 -17.71
N ARG A 218 -1.33 -10.90 -17.43
CA ARG A 218 -2.33 -11.36 -18.44
C ARG A 218 -1.94 -12.61 -19.23
N VAL A 219 -0.96 -13.37 -18.79
CA VAL A 219 -0.62 -14.67 -19.37
C VAL A 219 -1.65 -15.71 -18.96
N LEU A 220 -2.20 -15.60 -17.75
CA LEU A 220 -3.22 -16.50 -17.19
C LEU A 220 -4.52 -15.75 -16.89
N ASN A 221 -5.67 -16.39 -17.14
CA ASN A 221 -6.97 -15.83 -16.79
C ASN A 221 -7.12 -15.71 -15.26
N TYR A 222 -7.60 -14.56 -14.78
CA TYR A 222 -7.76 -14.28 -13.35
C TYR A 222 -8.76 -15.22 -12.65
N LEU A 223 -9.76 -15.75 -13.37
CA LEU A 223 -10.70 -16.72 -12.82
C LEU A 223 -10.02 -18.06 -12.50
N ILE A 224 -9.05 -18.48 -13.31
CA ILE A 224 -8.24 -19.66 -13.03
C ILE A 224 -7.40 -19.45 -11.79
N LEU A 225 -6.73 -18.28 -11.68
CA LEU A 225 -5.98 -17.91 -10.47
C LEU A 225 -6.89 -17.95 -9.24
N LEU A 226 -8.05 -17.30 -9.31
CA LEU A 226 -9.01 -17.23 -8.20
C LEU A 226 -9.45 -18.64 -7.75
N ALA A 227 -9.81 -19.50 -8.70
CA ALA A 227 -10.19 -20.88 -8.43
C ALA A 227 -9.05 -21.67 -7.77
N VAL A 228 -7.83 -21.58 -8.31
CA VAL A 228 -6.65 -22.27 -7.78
C VAL A 228 -6.35 -21.81 -6.35
N VAL A 229 -6.36 -20.50 -6.09
CA VAL A 229 -6.10 -19.94 -4.76
C VAL A 229 -7.17 -20.37 -3.76
N ILE A 230 -8.46 -20.29 -4.12
CA ILE A 230 -9.58 -20.72 -3.24
C ILE A 230 -9.46 -22.20 -2.91
N VAL A 231 -9.31 -23.06 -3.92
CA VAL A 231 -9.21 -24.53 -3.73
C VAL A 231 -8.01 -24.87 -2.85
N PHE A 232 -6.84 -24.28 -3.16
CA PHE A 232 -5.63 -24.51 -2.37
C PHE A 232 -5.84 -24.14 -0.90
N VAL A 233 -6.33 -22.93 -0.63
CA VAL A 233 -6.48 -22.43 0.74
C VAL A 233 -7.53 -23.21 1.52
N LEU A 234 -8.62 -23.61 0.87
CA LEU A 234 -9.65 -24.43 1.51
C LEU A 234 -9.14 -25.83 1.90
N ILE A 235 -8.19 -26.37 1.15
CA ILE A 235 -7.62 -27.69 1.44
C ILE A 235 -6.50 -27.60 2.46
N PHE A 236 -5.56 -26.66 2.29
CA PHE A 236 -4.29 -26.66 3.02
C PHE A 236 -4.21 -25.61 4.13
N ASP A 237 -4.88 -24.45 4.00
CA ASP A 237 -4.73 -23.36 4.96
C ASP A 237 -5.96 -22.44 5.10
N ARG A 238 -7.09 -22.97 5.52
CA ARG A 238 -8.35 -22.22 5.66
C ARG A 238 -8.25 -20.97 6.53
N LYS A 239 -7.35 -20.98 7.52
CA LYS A 239 -7.20 -19.86 8.46
C LYS A 239 -6.63 -18.60 7.81
N VAL A 240 -5.97 -18.73 6.66
CA VAL A 240 -5.44 -17.58 5.90
C VAL A 240 -6.57 -16.68 5.38
N LEU A 241 -7.73 -17.25 5.02
CA LEU A 241 -8.89 -16.45 4.59
C LEU A 241 -9.32 -15.41 5.62
N LEU A 242 -9.13 -15.68 6.92
CA LEU A 242 -9.42 -14.71 8.00
C LEU A 242 -8.41 -13.55 8.07
N LYS A 243 -7.32 -13.63 7.33
CA LYS A 243 -6.26 -12.61 7.26
C LYS A 243 -6.37 -11.70 6.03
N VAL A 244 -7.27 -12.01 5.10
CA VAL A 244 -7.53 -11.19 3.91
C VAL A 244 -8.23 -9.90 4.32
N ASP A 245 -7.85 -8.78 3.72
CA ASP A 245 -8.49 -7.48 3.96
C ASP A 245 -9.79 -7.36 3.13
N TYR A 246 -10.86 -7.89 3.68
CA TYR A 246 -12.20 -7.76 3.07
C TYR A 246 -12.71 -6.31 3.09
N CYS A 247 -12.27 -5.49 4.06
CA CYS A 247 -12.66 -4.08 4.11
C CYS A 247 -12.18 -3.34 2.86
N LEU A 248 -10.95 -3.63 2.42
CA LEU A 248 -10.41 -3.08 1.19
C LEU A 248 -11.23 -3.52 -0.04
N LEU A 249 -11.58 -4.81 -0.15
CA LEU A 249 -12.39 -5.32 -1.28
C LEU A 249 -13.77 -4.65 -1.34
N PHE A 250 -14.46 -4.53 -0.21
CA PHE A 250 -15.75 -3.83 -0.16
C PHE A 250 -15.61 -2.34 -0.45
N THR A 251 -14.52 -1.70 -0.04
CA THR A 251 -14.22 -0.31 -0.39
C THR A 251 -14.17 -0.14 -1.91
N PHE A 252 -13.48 -1.04 -2.63
CA PHE A 252 -13.43 -1.01 -4.09
C PHE A 252 -14.82 -1.16 -4.71
N ILE A 253 -15.62 -2.12 -4.24
CA ILE A 253 -16.99 -2.35 -4.75
C ILE A 253 -17.84 -1.08 -4.59
N PHE A 254 -17.84 -0.47 -3.39
CA PHE A 254 -18.62 0.75 -3.14
C PHE A 254 -18.14 1.94 -3.97
N LEU A 255 -16.84 2.08 -4.16
CA LEU A 255 -16.28 3.14 -5.00
C LEU A 255 -16.61 2.90 -6.48
N PHE A 256 -16.57 1.67 -6.98
CA PHE A 256 -16.99 1.36 -8.36
C PHE A 256 -18.44 1.76 -8.59
N VAL A 257 -19.34 1.43 -7.67
CA VAL A 257 -20.75 1.84 -7.75
C VAL A 257 -20.88 3.38 -7.71
N PHE A 258 -20.20 4.02 -6.79
CA PHE A 258 -20.24 5.49 -6.66
C PHE A 258 -19.78 6.17 -7.95
N ILE A 259 -18.64 5.76 -8.50
CA ILE A 259 -18.05 6.36 -9.70
C ILE A 259 -18.88 6.04 -10.95
N GLY A 260 -19.37 4.82 -11.07
CA GLY A 260 -20.27 4.44 -12.15
C GLY A 260 -21.53 5.32 -12.17
N ASN A 261 -22.09 5.60 -10.99
CA ASN A 261 -23.22 6.51 -10.87
C ASN A 261 -22.85 7.96 -11.22
N LEU A 262 -21.72 8.48 -10.74
CA LEU A 262 -21.25 9.84 -11.08
C LEU A 262 -21.01 9.98 -12.58
N GLY A 263 -20.46 8.96 -13.23
CA GLY A 263 -20.23 8.93 -14.68
C GLY A 263 -21.54 9.06 -15.50
N ASN A 264 -22.68 8.62 -14.95
CA ASN A 264 -23.99 8.73 -15.60
C ASN A 264 -24.68 10.08 -15.36
N ILE A 265 -24.16 10.95 -14.50
CA ILE A 265 -24.66 12.31 -14.28
C ILE A 265 -23.84 13.25 -15.17
N SER A 266 -24.38 13.62 -16.35
CA SER A 266 -23.63 14.34 -17.39
C SER A 266 -22.97 15.65 -16.90
N GLN A 267 -23.64 16.39 -16.03
CA GLN A 267 -23.13 17.66 -15.48
C GLN A 267 -21.92 17.42 -14.57
N ILE A 268 -21.98 16.41 -13.69
CA ILE A 268 -20.89 16.03 -12.77
C ILE A 268 -19.72 15.45 -13.56
N ASN A 269 -20.01 14.55 -14.49
CA ASN A 269 -19.01 13.93 -15.35
C ASN A 269 -18.24 14.99 -16.16
N GLY A 270 -18.95 15.91 -16.81
CA GLY A 270 -18.32 16.99 -17.57
C GLY A 270 -17.45 17.90 -16.71
N TRP A 271 -17.92 18.28 -15.52
CA TRP A 271 -17.15 19.10 -14.59
C TRP A 271 -15.91 18.37 -14.07
N LEU A 272 -16.06 17.14 -13.56
CA LEU A 272 -14.93 16.36 -13.05
C LEU A 272 -13.89 16.08 -14.15
N SER A 273 -14.33 15.70 -15.34
CA SER A 273 -13.43 15.50 -16.47
C SER A 273 -12.67 16.78 -16.83
N SER A 274 -13.32 17.95 -16.78
CA SER A 274 -12.66 19.24 -17.06
C SER A 274 -11.61 19.63 -16.01
N VAL A 275 -11.81 19.23 -14.75
CA VAL A 275 -10.85 19.46 -13.65
C VAL A 275 -9.67 18.50 -13.73
N VAL A 276 -9.94 17.23 -14.06
CA VAL A 276 -8.94 16.16 -14.01
C VAL A 276 -8.07 16.14 -15.28
N ASN A 277 -8.69 16.24 -16.47
CA ASN A 277 -7.95 16.12 -17.75
C ASN A 277 -6.89 17.23 -17.89
N GLY A 278 -5.64 16.82 -18.06
CA GLY A 278 -4.47 17.70 -18.15
C GLY A 278 -3.93 18.14 -16.78
N ASN A 279 -4.61 17.79 -15.68
CA ASN A 279 -4.20 18.09 -14.30
C ASN A 279 -4.15 16.83 -13.41
N GLU A 280 -4.00 15.65 -14.00
CA GLU A 280 -4.09 14.37 -13.30
C GLU A 280 -3.12 14.29 -12.12
N VAL A 281 -1.89 14.78 -12.29
CA VAL A 281 -0.88 14.74 -11.21
C VAL A 281 -1.27 15.64 -10.04
N PRO A 282 -1.47 16.95 -10.19
CA PRO A 282 -1.84 17.79 -9.04
C PRO A 282 -3.20 17.41 -8.43
N VAL A 283 -4.17 17.03 -9.25
CA VAL A 283 -5.49 16.59 -8.75
C VAL A 283 -5.36 15.25 -8.02
N GLY A 284 -4.57 14.32 -8.53
CA GLY A 284 -4.28 13.04 -7.87
C GLY A 284 -3.60 13.22 -6.52
N VAL A 285 -2.61 14.11 -6.44
CA VAL A 285 -1.94 14.47 -5.18
C VAL A 285 -2.94 15.05 -4.18
N LEU A 286 -3.73 16.05 -4.58
CA LEU A 286 -4.69 16.72 -3.69
C LEU A 286 -5.82 15.79 -3.23
N ALA A 287 -6.39 15.02 -4.15
CA ALA A 287 -7.44 14.06 -3.83
C ALA A 287 -6.95 12.99 -2.83
N SER A 288 -5.69 12.55 -2.97
CA SER A 288 -5.09 11.59 -2.05
C SER A 288 -4.99 12.12 -0.62
N GLN A 289 -4.76 13.44 -0.42
CA GLN A 289 -4.71 14.04 0.91
C GLN A 289 -6.05 14.00 1.64
N VAL A 290 -7.15 13.90 0.91
CA VAL A 290 -8.53 13.93 1.46
C VAL A 290 -9.10 12.52 1.55
N PHE A 291 -8.99 11.73 0.47
CA PHE A 291 -9.66 10.43 0.34
C PHE A 291 -8.73 9.24 0.56
N SER A 292 -7.41 9.45 0.71
CA SER A 292 -6.37 8.43 0.56
C SER A 292 -6.13 8.03 -0.90
N ASN A 293 -4.89 7.62 -1.21
CA ASN A 293 -4.42 7.35 -2.58
C ASN A 293 -5.25 6.27 -3.32
N VAL A 294 -5.67 5.20 -2.64
CA VAL A 294 -6.44 4.12 -3.27
C VAL A 294 -7.84 4.60 -3.69
N PRO A 295 -8.68 5.17 -2.81
CA PRO A 295 -9.97 5.75 -3.22
C PRO A 295 -9.83 6.88 -4.24
N ALA A 296 -8.82 7.76 -4.08
CA ALA A 296 -8.58 8.84 -5.04
C ALA A 296 -8.29 8.29 -6.44
N THR A 297 -7.51 7.20 -6.53
CA THR A 297 -7.21 6.52 -7.80
C THR A 297 -8.48 6.04 -8.49
N ILE A 298 -9.32 5.31 -7.78
CA ILE A 298 -10.56 4.76 -8.34
C ILE A 298 -11.49 5.92 -8.74
N LEU A 299 -11.63 6.94 -7.85
CA LEU A 299 -12.48 8.10 -8.13
C LEU A 299 -12.04 8.83 -9.42
N LEU A 300 -10.76 9.14 -9.54
CA LEU A 300 -10.28 9.96 -10.66
C LEU A 300 -10.18 9.17 -11.97
N SER A 301 -9.99 7.86 -11.91
CA SER A 301 -9.90 7.01 -13.09
C SER A 301 -11.15 7.02 -13.97
N GLY A 302 -12.30 7.30 -13.40
CA GLY A 302 -13.55 7.44 -14.15
C GLY A 302 -13.64 8.71 -15.02
N PHE A 303 -12.69 9.65 -14.88
CA PHE A 303 -12.77 10.98 -15.48
C PHE A 303 -11.56 11.36 -16.31
N THR A 304 -10.61 10.46 -16.52
CA THR A 304 -9.44 10.66 -17.39
C THR A 304 -9.06 9.37 -18.10
N ASN A 305 -8.46 9.52 -19.28
CA ASN A 305 -7.83 8.42 -20.03
C ASN A 305 -6.29 8.41 -19.86
N ASN A 306 -5.72 9.36 -19.13
CA ASN A 306 -4.29 9.47 -18.91
C ASN A 306 -3.87 8.69 -17.65
N ALA A 307 -3.77 7.37 -17.80
CA ALA A 307 -3.36 6.48 -16.72
C ALA A 307 -1.96 6.79 -16.18
N THR A 308 -1.06 7.27 -17.03
CA THR A 308 0.35 7.54 -16.69
C THR A 308 0.45 8.69 -15.69
N ASP A 309 -0.14 9.83 -15.99
CA ASP A 309 -0.09 10.99 -15.10
C ASP A 309 -0.94 10.75 -13.84
N LEU A 310 -2.08 10.07 -13.96
CA LEU A 310 -2.88 9.68 -12.81
C LEU A 310 -2.06 8.79 -11.86
N MET A 311 -1.34 7.81 -12.40
CA MET A 311 -0.48 6.90 -11.63
C MET A 311 0.63 7.67 -10.89
N ILE A 312 1.28 8.63 -11.54
CA ILE A 312 2.26 9.51 -10.89
C ILE A 312 1.57 10.25 -9.74
N GLY A 313 0.46 10.95 -10.01
CA GLY A 313 -0.23 11.79 -9.04
C GLY A 313 -0.68 11.06 -7.79
N VAL A 314 -1.29 9.89 -7.92
CA VAL A 314 -1.81 9.13 -6.77
C VAL A 314 -0.72 8.39 -5.98
N ASN A 315 0.38 8.00 -6.61
CA ASN A 315 1.51 7.41 -5.89
C ASN A 315 2.28 8.48 -5.10
N ILE A 316 2.60 9.61 -5.72
CA ILE A 316 3.18 10.78 -5.04
C ILE A 316 2.22 11.28 -3.95
N GLY A 317 0.93 11.30 -4.24
CA GLY A 317 -0.13 11.70 -3.33
C GLY A 317 -0.28 10.82 -2.09
N GLY A 318 0.27 9.60 -2.09
CA GLY A 318 0.37 8.76 -0.89
C GLY A 318 1.31 9.31 0.19
N LEU A 319 2.13 10.30 -0.15
CA LEU A 319 2.92 11.12 0.78
C LEU A 319 2.10 12.33 1.23
N GLY A 320 2.54 13.00 2.30
CA GLY A 320 1.90 14.22 2.84
C GLY A 320 1.22 13.95 4.16
N THR A 321 -0.12 13.97 4.18
CA THR A 321 -0.88 13.74 5.42
C THR A 321 -0.92 12.26 5.82
N LEU A 322 -1.26 11.98 7.09
CA LEU A 322 -1.48 10.60 7.54
C LEU A 322 -2.63 9.90 6.82
N ILE A 323 -3.61 10.65 6.34
CA ILE A 323 -4.78 10.12 5.63
C ILE A 323 -4.42 9.76 4.19
N ALA A 324 -3.40 10.39 3.63
CA ALA A 324 -3.00 10.23 2.23
C ALA A 324 -2.67 8.77 1.85
N SER A 325 -2.25 7.94 2.80
CA SER A 325 -2.02 6.51 2.61
C SER A 325 -2.47 5.71 3.83
N MET A 326 -3.17 4.58 3.59
CA MET A 326 -3.52 3.63 4.66
C MET A 326 -2.27 3.07 5.36
N ALA A 327 -1.18 2.88 4.62
CA ALA A 327 0.12 2.48 5.14
C ALA A 327 0.63 3.43 6.24
N SER A 328 0.42 4.73 6.07
CA SER A 328 0.76 5.74 7.08
C SER A 328 -0.04 5.58 8.38
N LEU A 329 -1.32 5.24 8.26
CA LEU A 329 -2.19 4.97 9.42
C LEU A 329 -1.77 3.68 10.16
N ILE A 330 -1.28 2.66 9.44
CA ILE A 330 -0.75 1.43 10.04
C ILE A 330 0.44 1.76 10.95
N SER A 331 1.42 2.47 10.44
CA SER A 331 2.59 2.89 11.22
C SER A 331 2.21 3.72 12.43
N PHE A 332 1.28 4.66 12.27
CA PHE A 332 0.76 5.48 13.37
C PHE A 332 0.10 4.61 14.45
N LYS A 333 -0.73 3.63 14.10
CA LYS A 333 -1.38 2.72 15.07
C LYS A 333 -0.37 1.93 15.92
N PHE A 334 0.80 1.57 15.36
CA PHE A 334 1.86 0.93 16.13
C PHE A 334 2.58 1.91 17.04
N ILE A 335 2.97 3.06 16.53
CA ILE A 335 3.65 4.11 17.31
C ILE A 335 2.77 4.62 18.46
N GLN A 336 1.47 4.75 18.24
CA GLN A 336 0.51 5.21 19.27
C GLN A 336 0.46 4.30 20.50
N LYS A 337 0.78 3.01 20.35
CA LYS A 337 0.84 2.05 21.45
C LYS A 337 2.12 2.16 22.29
N GLU A 338 3.08 2.92 21.79
CA GLU A 338 4.37 3.09 22.44
C GLU A 338 4.39 4.33 23.32
N ASN A 339 5.26 4.31 24.34
CA ASN A 339 5.43 5.46 25.24
C ASN A 339 6.28 6.56 24.60
N VAL A 340 5.82 7.09 23.44
CA VAL A 340 6.47 8.14 22.68
C VAL A 340 5.53 9.35 22.48
N SER A 341 6.09 10.52 22.30
CA SER A 341 5.30 11.73 22.06
C SER A 341 4.63 11.69 20.70
N ILE A 342 3.30 11.60 20.69
CA ILE A 342 2.48 11.62 19.47
C ILE A 342 2.69 12.94 18.70
N ALA A 343 2.81 14.08 19.40
CA ALA A 343 3.07 15.37 18.76
C ALA A 343 4.42 15.39 18.02
N LYS A 344 5.48 14.77 18.61
CA LYS A 344 6.76 14.62 17.92
C LYS A 344 6.64 13.70 16.70
N TYR A 345 5.86 12.63 16.80
CA TYR A 345 5.62 11.75 15.63
C TYR A 345 4.94 12.53 14.50
N PHE A 346 3.83 13.24 14.78
CA PHE A 346 3.14 14.05 13.78
C PHE A 346 4.06 15.10 13.15
N GLY A 347 4.83 15.82 13.97
CA GLY A 347 5.75 16.84 13.47
C GLY A 347 6.83 16.27 12.54
N LEU A 348 7.50 15.18 12.96
CA LEU A 348 8.55 14.54 12.16
C LEU A 348 7.98 13.85 10.92
N PHE A 349 6.87 13.14 11.09
CA PHE A 349 6.17 12.46 10.00
C PHE A 349 5.77 13.47 8.91
N THR A 350 5.07 14.55 9.30
CA THR A 350 4.64 15.57 8.35
C THR A 350 5.83 16.26 7.67
N LEU A 351 6.87 16.61 8.43
CA LEU A 351 8.06 17.23 7.87
C LEU A 351 8.69 16.38 6.76
N PHE A 352 8.95 15.10 7.04
CA PHE A 352 9.58 14.22 6.06
C PHE A 352 8.66 13.93 4.88
N ASN A 353 7.37 13.63 5.13
CA ASN A 353 6.43 13.38 4.05
C ASN A 353 6.26 14.59 3.13
N VAL A 354 6.19 15.81 3.68
CA VAL A 354 6.11 17.04 2.88
C VAL A 354 7.42 17.29 2.11
N LEU A 355 8.59 17.05 2.71
CA LEU A 355 9.88 17.17 2.00
C LEU A 355 9.96 16.19 0.82
N PHE A 356 9.59 14.93 1.03
CA PHE A 356 9.57 13.93 -0.03
C PHE A 356 8.49 14.26 -1.08
N LEU A 357 7.31 14.71 -0.69
CA LEU A 357 6.27 15.15 -1.60
C LEU A 357 6.72 16.34 -2.47
N ALA A 358 7.32 17.35 -1.86
CA ALA A 358 7.83 18.52 -2.59
C ALA A 358 8.93 18.13 -3.59
N ALA A 359 9.87 17.27 -3.19
CA ALA A 359 10.90 16.77 -4.11
C ALA A 359 10.29 16.00 -5.30
N ASN A 360 9.22 15.23 -5.07
CA ASN A 360 8.47 14.54 -6.12
C ASN A 360 7.80 15.50 -7.10
N ILE A 361 7.14 16.52 -6.57
CA ILE A 361 6.47 17.54 -7.41
C ILE A 361 7.49 18.29 -8.25
N ILE A 362 8.63 18.67 -7.65
CA ILE A 362 9.73 19.31 -8.38
C ILE A 362 10.25 18.40 -9.49
N LEU A 363 10.48 17.13 -9.19
CA LEU A 363 10.93 16.16 -10.18
C LEU A 363 9.93 16.03 -11.34
N TRP A 364 8.64 15.92 -11.02
CA TRP A 364 7.60 15.89 -12.03
C TRP A 364 7.61 17.12 -12.93
N LEU A 365 7.76 18.33 -12.34
CA LEU A 365 7.85 19.57 -13.12
C LEU A 365 9.07 19.64 -14.02
N VAL A 366 10.17 18.96 -13.67
CA VAL A 366 11.41 18.91 -14.47
C VAL A 366 11.34 17.89 -15.59
N ILE A 367 10.64 16.77 -15.36
CA ILE A 367 10.51 15.69 -16.35
C ILE A 367 9.41 15.98 -17.39
N LYS A 368 8.38 16.73 -16.99
CA LYS A 368 7.28 17.16 -17.89
C LYS A 368 7.80 18.05 -19.02
#